data_38eaf4424a52f4265cd2b568e981a4c3
#
_entry.id   38eaf4424a52f4265cd2b568e981a4c3
#
_cell.length_a   1.000
_cell.length_b   1.000
_cell.length_c   1.000
_cell.angle_alpha   90.00
_cell.angle_beta   90.00
_cell.angle_gamma   90.00
#
_symmetry.space_group_name_H-M   'P 1'
#
loop_
_entity.id
_entity.type
_entity.pdbx_description
1 polymer ?
#
loop_
_entity_poly.entity_id
_entity_poly.type
_entity_poly.pdbx_seq_one_letter_code
_entity_poly.pdbx_strand_id
1 'polypeptide(L)'
;MALSRRWFLFSLPAACFAQPGVKGRILPSAFKRYPDPATELPVQRMTDPACTSFLQSVSRHGFLLAASDASGQFQAYRIDLKSGQQKQLTDAADLDPHSLALLPDERGLVYLDRAGLMIANFSSSKAREVYKIPDGYEPTRGIGLAEDGLFTALAERKGTHHRLQLVNMAKGSAETLAEADDEIRAPIPRPKRASVLYRRAGGLWLANYDGKQNYRLRLADGGIGPALWSPGGRSIFYLSYPEDPRKLHALREFVPDSKEDTAVANTSQFVGIGRNADASVFAGSSGSKASPYVLLLVRAVKRELTLCEHRASDPSMVSPVFAPNSQHVYFGSDRHGKPAIYSIAVEKLVEETEAP
;
A
#
# COMPACT_ATOMS: atom_id res chain seq x y z
N MET A 1 36.27 -56.31 15.04
CA MET A 1 35.13 -55.87 14.22
C MET A 1 34.18 -55.04 15.08
N ALA A 2 34.25 -53.71 14.92
CA ALA A 2 33.39 -52.79 15.68
C ALA A 2 32.43 -52.12 14.70
N LEU A 3 31.13 -52.37 14.86
CA LEU A 3 30.04 -51.79 14.07
C LEU A 3 29.69 -50.41 14.63
N SER A 4 29.98 -49.39 13.85
CA SER A 4 29.59 -47.99 14.11
C SER A 4 28.10 -47.80 13.84
N ARG A 5 27.29 -47.49 14.86
CA ARG A 5 25.90 -47.08 14.75
C ARG A 5 25.87 -45.57 14.42
N ARG A 6 25.62 -45.23 13.17
CA ARG A 6 25.27 -43.85 12.76
C ARG A 6 23.78 -43.62 13.07
N TRP A 7 23.52 -42.68 14.01
CA TRP A 7 22.18 -42.15 14.26
C TRP A 7 21.85 -41.13 13.20
N PHE A 8 20.86 -41.43 12.35
CA PHE A 8 20.25 -40.44 11.47
C PHE A 8 19.19 -39.69 12.29
N LEU A 9 19.49 -38.43 12.62
CA LEU A 9 18.50 -37.48 13.12
C LEU A 9 17.66 -37.01 11.93
N PHE A 10 16.45 -37.54 11.80
CA PHE A 10 15.41 -36.98 10.96
C PHE A 10 14.91 -35.70 11.64
N SER A 11 15.30 -34.52 11.08
CA SER A 11 14.63 -33.27 11.40
C SER A 11 13.25 -33.30 10.73
N LEU A 12 12.21 -33.58 11.49
CA LEU A 12 10.84 -33.37 11.07
C LEU A 12 10.64 -31.89 10.84
N PRO A 13 10.11 -31.45 9.68
CA PRO A 13 9.68 -30.08 9.52
C PRO A 13 8.57 -29.82 10.53
N ALA A 14 8.75 -28.80 11.38
CA ALA A 14 7.70 -28.32 12.26
C ALA A 14 6.52 -27.86 11.38
N ALA A 15 5.52 -28.72 11.23
CA ALA A 15 4.25 -28.34 10.64
C ALA A 15 3.64 -27.29 11.59
N CYS A 16 3.62 -26.04 11.18
CA CYS A 16 2.82 -25.01 11.81
C CYS A 16 1.36 -25.45 11.73
N PHE A 17 0.85 -26.08 12.78
CA PHE A 17 -0.58 -26.25 12.97
C PHE A 17 -1.17 -24.85 13.17
N ALA A 18 -1.77 -24.31 12.11
CA ALA A 18 -2.54 -23.07 12.17
C ALA A 18 -3.73 -23.30 13.13
N GLN A 19 -3.60 -22.82 14.36
CA GLN A 19 -4.78 -22.61 15.20
C GLN A 19 -5.56 -21.42 14.61
N PRO A 20 -6.91 -21.46 14.59
CA PRO A 20 -7.73 -20.34 14.16
C PRO A 20 -7.23 -19.06 14.82
N GLY A 21 -7.06 -17.99 14.02
CA GLY A 21 -6.42 -16.77 14.47
C GLY A 21 -7.22 -16.10 15.58
N VAL A 22 -6.67 -16.03 16.77
CA VAL A 22 -7.30 -15.31 17.88
C VAL A 22 -6.77 -13.88 17.89
N LYS A 23 -7.66 -12.89 17.77
CA LYS A 23 -7.32 -11.48 17.95
C LYS A 23 -6.54 -11.27 19.26
N GLY A 24 -5.46 -10.50 19.18
CA GLY A 24 -4.56 -10.26 20.30
C GLY A 24 -3.36 -11.22 20.37
N ARG A 25 -3.28 -12.24 19.52
CA ARG A 25 -2.12 -13.14 19.42
C ARG A 25 -0.87 -12.32 19.12
N ILE A 26 0.20 -12.62 19.85
CA ILE A 26 1.51 -11.99 19.68
C ILE A 26 2.46 -12.98 19.05
N LEU A 27 3.11 -12.57 17.95
CA LEU A 27 4.17 -13.31 17.30
C LEU A 27 5.52 -12.63 17.60
N PRO A 28 6.61 -13.41 17.70
CA PRO A 28 7.94 -12.86 17.90
C PRO A 28 8.40 -12.02 16.72
N SER A 29 9.46 -11.25 16.93
CA SER A 29 10.11 -10.49 15.84
C SER A 29 10.66 -11.42 14.77
N ALA A 30 10.42 -11.04 13.50
CA ALA A 30 11.02 -11.66 12.33
C ALA A 30 12.10 -10.76 11.69
N PHE A 31 12.56 -9.73 12.40
CA PHE A 31 13.54 -8.77 11.90
C PHE A 31 14.85 -9.46 11.53
N LYS A 32 15.34 -9.13 10.34
CA LYS A 32 16.66 -9.59 9.87
C LYS A 32 17.31 -8.49 9.06
N ARG A 33 18.48 -8.02 9.50
CA ARG A 33 19.33 -7.06 8.78
C ARG A 33 20.35 -7.74 7.92
N TYR A 34 20.64 -7.14 6.77
CA TYR A 34 21.71 -7.53 5.87
C TYR A 34 22.10 -6.32 4.99
N PRO A 35 23.36 -6.25 4.50
CA PRO A 35 23.75 -5.24 3.53
C PRO A 35 23.11 -5.57 2.18
N ASP A 36 22.69 -4.55 1.45
CA ASP A 36 22.25 -4.71 0.07
C ASP A 36 23.49 -5.00 -0.83
N PRO A 37 23.41 -5.97 -1.74
CA PRO A 37 24.59 -6.35 -2.56
C PRO A 37 25.07 -5.27 -3.52
N ALA A 38 24.18 -4.35 -3.94
CA ALA A 38 24.54 -3.32 -4.92
C ALA A 38 25.00 -2.01 -4.28
N THR A 39 24.45 -1.66 -3.10
CA THR A 39 24.69 -0.36 -2.47
C THR A 39 25.38 -0.45 -1.12
N GLU A 40 25.49 -1.66 -0.55
CA GLU A 40 25.99 -1.93 0.81
C GLU A 40 25.15 -1.29 1.93
N LEU A 41 24.10 -0.54 1.57
CA LEU A 41 23.19 0.04 2.55
C LEU A 41 22.45 -1.05 3.34
N PRO A 42 22.24 -0.85 4.65
CA PRO A 42 21.57 -1.86 5.47
C PRO A 42 20.07 -1.91 5.17
N VAL A 43 19.62 -3.06 4.67
CA VAL A 43 18.21 -3.40 4.48
C VAL A 43 17.73 -4.25 5.64
N GLN A 44 16.54 -3.99 6.15
CA GLN A 44 15.91 -4.78 7.19
C GLN A 44 14.65 -5.45 6.67
N ARG A 45 14.59 -6.78 6.72
CA ARG A 45 13.35 -7.53 6.55
C ARG A 45 12.53 -7.43 7.83
N MET A 46 11.24 -7.09 7.70
CA MET A 46 10.33 -6.81 8.80
C MET A 46 9.40 -7.99 9.14
N THR A 47 9.10 -8.86 8.16
CA THR A 47 8.18 -9.99 8.32
C THR A 47 8.82 -11.30 7.90
N ASP A 48 8.23 -12.43 8.34
CA ASP A 48 8.70 -13.76 7.99
C ASP A 48 8.34 -14.09 6.52
N PRO A 49 9.30 -14.44 5.66
CA PRO A 49 9.06 -14.78 4.26
C PRO A 49 8.41 -16.17 4.08
N ALA A 50 8.20 -16.94 5.15
CA ALA A 50 7.37 -18.14 5.12
C ALA A 50 5.87 -17.81 5.05
N CYS A 51 5.49 -16.56 5.41
CA CYS A 51 4.13 -16.04 5.38
C CYS A 51 4.03 -14.89 4.37
N THR A 52 2.86 -14.77 3.71
CA THR A 52 2.56 -13.61 2.86
C THR A 52 2.24 -12.42 3.74
N SER A 53 2.88 -11.28 3.48
CA SER A 53 2.63 -10.04 4.22
C SER A 53 2.62 -8.84 3.27
N PHE A 54 1.56 -8.01 3.35
CA PHE A 54 1.40 -6.79 2.57
C PHE A 54 1.39 -5.58 3.49
N LEU A 55 2.25 -4.60 3.21
CA LEU A 55 2.23 -3.32 3.91
C LEU A 55 0.99 -2.51 3.50
N GLN A 56 0.28 -1.97 4.50
CA GLN A 56 -0.88 -1.11 4.27
C GLN A 56 -0.61 0.34 4.67
N SER A 57 0.00 0.57 5.81
CA SER A 57 0.36 1.91 6.26
C SER A 57 1.48 1.88 7.30
N VAL A 58 2.12 3.05 7.46
CA VAL A 58 3.12 3.31 8.51
C VAL A 58 2.54 4.33 9.47
N SER A 59 2.47 3.97 10.75
CA SER A 59 1.93 4.80 11.81
C SER A 59 2.94 5.86 12.29
N ARG A 60 2.44 7.02 12.71
CA ARG A 60 3.21 8.04 13.43
C ARG A 60 3.63 7.57 14.83
N HIS A 61 2.96 6.55 15.38
CA HIS A 61 3.22 5.97 16.69
C HIS A 61 4.19 4.76 16.66
N GLY A 62 5.01 4.62 15.61
CA GLY A 62 6.10 3.65 15.55
C GLY A 62 5.66 2.20 15.33
N PHE A 63 4.67 1.97 14.48
CA PHE A 63 4.29 0.63 14.04
C PHE A 63 3.90 0.59 12.56
N LEU A 64 3.93 -0.59 11.96
CA LEU A 64 3.33 -0.87 10.65
C LEU A 64 1.96 -1.51 10.84
N LEU A 65 1.01 -1.16 9.98
CA LEU A 65 -0.19 -1.93 9.73
C LEU A 65 0.05 -2.81 8.51
N ALA A 66 -0.11 -4.12 8.68
CA ALA A 66 0.11 -5.10 7.62
C ALA A 66 -1.05 -6.11 7.57
N ALA A 67 -1.36 -6.61 6.37
CA ALA A 67 -2.14 -7.83 6.21
C ALA A 67 -1.18 -9.01 6.11
N SER A 68 -1.42 -10.10 6.85
CA SER A 68 -0.57 -11.30 6.78
C SER A 68 -1.36 -12.59 6.99
N ASP A 69 -0.92 -13.67 6.33
CA ASP A 69 -1.46 -15.03 6.50
C ASP A 69 -0.73 -15.86 7.59
N ALA A 70 0.01 -15.17 8.48
CA ALA A 70 0.80 -15.81 9.54
C ALA A 70 -0.02 -16.65 10.55
N SER A 71 -1.34 -16.49 10.60
CA SER A 71 -2.28 -17.31 11.38
C SER A 71 -3.01 -18.37 10.56
N GLY A 72 -2.59 -18.60 9.29
CA GLY A 72 -3.21 -19.55 8.38
C GLY A 72 -4.23 -18.94 7.41
N GLN A 73 -4.70 -17.74 7.68
CA GLN A 73 -5.54 -16.91 6.81
C GLN A 73 -5.16 -15.44 7.02
N PHE A 74 -5.54 -14.57 6.06
CA PHE A 74 -5.22 -13.17 6.17
C PHE A 74 -5.91 -12.52 7.37
N GLN A 75 -5.08 -11.81 8.16
CA GLN A 75 -5.50 -10.98 9.28
C GLN A 75 -4.72 -9.67 9.27
N ALA A 76 -5.23 -8.65 9.94
CA ALA A 76 -4.49 -7.43 10.18
C ALA A 76 -3.51 -7.60 11.34
N TYR A 77 -2.28 -7.12 11.15
CA TYR A 77 -1.23 -7.12 12.16
C TYR A 77 -0.67 -5.73 12.39
N ARG A 78 -0.41 -5.41 13.66
CA ARG A 78 0.43 -4.31 14.08
C ARG A 78 1.83 -4.85 14.32
N ILE A 79 2.84 -4.30 13.64
CA ILE A 79 4.25 -4.66 13.79
C ILE A 79 4.95 -3.49 14.45
N ASP A 80 5.43 -3.66 15.67
CA ASP A 80 6.16 -2.62 16.41
C ASP A 80 7.54 -2.40 15.79
N LEU A 81 7.86 -1.16 15.44
CA LEU A 81 9.10 -0.83 14.71
C LEU A 81 10.37 -0.94 15.57
N LYS A 82 10.24 -0.87 16.89
CA LYS A 82 11.37 -0.97 17.81
C LYS A 82 11.69 -2.42 18.17
N SER A 83 10.66 -3.18 18.55
CA SER A 83 10.83 -4.57 19.03
C SER A 83 10.67 -5.61 17.93
N GLY A 84 9.97 -5.28 16.84
CA GLY A 84 9.58 -6.21 15.78
C GLY A 84 8.45 -7.17 16.19
N GLN A 85 7.90 -7.02 17.39
CA GLN A 85 6.79 -7.83 17.85
C GLN A 85 5.55 -7.58 16.98
N GLN A 86 4.85 -8.65 16.59
CA GLN A 86 3.68 -8.58 15.73
C GLN A 86 2.44 -8.96 16.54
N LYS A 87 1.44 -8.07 16.59
CA LYS A 87 0.17 -8.31 17.28
C LYS A 87 -0.96 -8.41 16.26
N GLN A 88 -1.70 -9.53 16.27
CA GLN A 88 -2.89 -9.71 15.46
C GLN A 88 -4.02 -8.79 15.95
N LEU A 89 -4.61 -8.03 15.03
CA LEU A 89 -5.63 -7.01 15.32
C LEU A 89 -7.05 -7.45 14.99
N THR A 90 -7.21 -8.44 14.11
CA THR A 90 -8.51 -8.92 13.63
C THR A 90 -8.66 -10.41 13.83
N ASP A 91 -9.90 -10.85 13.79
CA ASP A 91 -10.33 -12.25 13.73
C ASP A 91 -11.40 -12.33 12.64
N ALA A 92 -11.00 -11.90 11.43
CA ALA A 92 -11.85 -11.85 10.26
C ALA A 92 -12.01 -13.24 9.65
N ALA A 93 -13.19 -13.53 9.12
CA ALA A 93 -13.45 -14.80 8.48
C ALA A 93 -12.83 -14.91 7.08
N ASP A 94 -12.76 -13.78 6.35
CA ASP A 94 -12.22 -13.70 5.00
C ASP A 94 -11.78 -12.24 4.70
N LEU A 95 -10.68 -11.82 5.32
CA LEU A 95 -10.15 -10.46 5.19
C LEU A 95 -9.56 -10.25 3.80
N ASP A 96 -10.00 -9.19 3.09
CA ASP A 96 -9.31 -8.72 1.89
C ASP A 96 -7.97 -8.06 2.28
N PRO A 97 -6.81 -8.66 1.92
CA PRO A 97 -5.50 -8.19 2.34
C PRO A 97 -5.10 -6.83 1.75
N HIS A 98 -5.87 -6.28 0.83
CA HIS A 98 -5.64 -4.97 0.21
C HIS A 98 -6.63 -3.89 0.66
N SER A 99 -7.50 -4.20 1.63
CA SER A 99 -8.56 -3.31 2.09
C SER A 99 -8.30 -2.64 3.44
N LEU A 100 -7.11 -2.78 4.03
CA LEU A 100 -6.84 -2.22 5.34
C LEU A 100 -6.54 -0.72 5.27
N ALA A 101 -7.25 0.06 6.07
CA ALA A 101 -6.98 1.48 6.26
C ALA A 101 -6.90 1.82 7.75
N LEU A 102 -5.84 2.52 8.17
CA LEU A 102 -5.65 2.98 9.54
C LEU A 102 -6.58 4.16 9.81
N LEU A 103 -7.29 4.16 10.95
CA LEU A 103 -8.10 5.31 11.37
C LEU A 103 -7.21 6.54 11.62
N PRO A 104 -7.72 7.77 11.46
CA PRO A 104 -6.94 9.00 11.64
C PRO A 104 -6.34 9.18 13.04
N ASP A 105 -7.01 8.65 14.08
CA ASP A 105 -6.53 8.63 15.46
C ASP A 105 -5.52 7.50 15.74
N GLU A 106 -5.28 6.64 14.73
CA GLU A 106 -4.42 5.46 14.78
C GLU A 106 -4.75 4.46 15.91
N ARG A 107 -5.98 4.49 16.44
CA ARG A 107 -6.47 3.57 17.48
C ARG A 107 -7.31 2.42 16.95
N GLY A 108 -7.50 2.35 15.63
CA GLY A 108 -8.28 1.33 14.96
C GLY A 108 -8.02 1.27 13.47
N LEU A 109 -8.73 0.42 12.80
CA LEU A 109 -8.65 0.22 11.35
C LEU A 109 -10.02 -0.06 10.75
N VAL A 110 -10.12 0.18 9.45
CA VAL A 110 -11.24 -0.21 8.59
C VAL A 110 -10.75 -1.27 7.62
N TYR A 111 -11.57 -2.26 7.31
CA TYR A 111 -11.23 -3.33 6.38
C TYR A 111 -12.48 -4.00 5.80
N LEU A 112 -12.33 -4.75 4.72
CA LEU A 112 -13.34 -5.63 4.19
C LEU A 112 -13.17 -7.05 4.75
N ASP A 113 -14.27 -7.62 5.24
CA ASP A 113 -14.41 -9.02 5.62
C ASP A 113 -15.59 -9.60 4.86
N ARG A 114 -15.31 -10.46 3.88
CA ARG A 114 -16.32 -10.92 2.89
C ARG A 114 -16.99 -9.73 2.19
N ALA A 115 -18.30 -9.59 2.35
CA ALA A 115 -19.11 -8.50 1.80
C ALA A 115 -19.42 -7.40 2.82
N GLY A 116 -18.68 -7.30 3.94
CA GLY A 116 -18.87 -6.32 4.99
C GLY A 116 -17.70 -5.35 5.11
N LEU A 117 -18.01 -4.03 5.15
CA LEU A 117 -17.04 -3.01 5.59
C LEU A 117 -17.03 -2.96 7.10
N MET A 118 -15.92 -3.35 7.69
CA MET A 118 -15.76 -3.51 9.13
C MET A 118 -14.91 -2.37 9.70
N ILE A 119 -15.19 -1.99 10.96
CA ILE A 119 -14.32 -1.15 11.77
C ILE A 119 -13.91 -1.92 13.03
N ALA A 120 -12.60 -1.91 13.34
CA ALA A 120 -12.08 -2.51 14.55
C ALA A 120 -11.23 -1.51 15.33
N ASN A 121 -11.48 -1.38 16.62
CA ASN A 121 -10.60 -0.64 17.52
C ASN A 121 -9.55 -1.61 18.10
N PHE A 122 -8.32 -1.16 18.30
CA PHE A 122 -7.22 -1.98 18.81
C PHE A 122 -7.42 -2.45 20.26
N SER A 123 -8.19 -1.72 21.04
CA SER A 123 -8.54 -2.07 22.43
C SER A 123 -9.81 -2.92 22.55
N SER A 124 -10.69 -2.92 21.54
CA SER A 124 -11.93 -3.69 21.54
C SER A 124 -11.71 -5.13 21.12
N SER A 125 -12.41 -6.07 21.75
CA SER A 125 -12.37 -7.48 21.33
C SER A 125 -13.16 -7.76 20.05
N LYS A 126 -14.16 -6.91 19.72
CA LYS A 126 -15.07 -7.13 18.59
C LYS A 126 -14.91 -6.03 17.53
N ALA A 127 -14.98 -6.43 16.26
CA ALA A 127 -15.20 -5.53 15.15
C ALA A 127 -16.70 -5.23 15.00
N ARG A 128 -17.05 -4.09 14.40
CA ARG A 128 -18.40 -3.70 14.06
C ARG A 128 -18.53 -3.59 12.55
N GLU A 129 -19.56 -4.18 11.97
CA GLU A 129 -19.95 -3.93 10.59
C GLU A 129 -20.50 -2.52 10.47
N VAL A 130 -19.95 -1.75 9.52
CA VAL A 130 -20.40 -0.39 9.19
C VAL A 130 -21.36 -0.41 8.03
N TYR A 131 -21.03 -1.20 6.99
CA TYR A 131 -21.81 -1.29 5.78
C TYR A 131 -21.73 -2.72 5.23
N LYS A 132 -22.90 -3.25 4.88
CA LYS A 132 -23.01 -4.54 4.20
C LYS A 132 -23.16 -4.29 2.70
N ILE A 133 -22.28 -4.85 1.89
CA ILE A 133 -22.40 -4.85 0.44
C ILE A 133 -23.67 -5.61 0.06
N PRO A 134 -24.59 -5.02 -0.73
CA PRO A 134 -25.86 -5.68 -1.08
C PRO A 134 -25.66 -7.00 -1.83
N ASP A 135 -26.60 -7.92 -1.63
CA ASP A 135 -26.58 -9.23 -2.24
C ASP A 135 -26.45 -9.14 -3.78
N GLY A 136 -25.56 -9.95 -4.33
CA GLY A 136 -25.22 -9.97 -5.74
C GLY A 136 -24.16 -8.96 -6.17
N TYR A 137 -23.72 -8.06 -5.26
CA TYR A 137 -22.52 -7.24 -5.47
C TYR A 137 -21.33 -7.86 -4.74
N GLU A 138 -20.15 -7.65 -5.30
CA GLU A 138 -18.85 -8.04 -4.73
C GLU A 138 -17.96 -6.81 -4.65
N PRO A 139 -17.11 -6.66 -3.61
CA PRO A 139 -16.14 -5.58 -3.58
C PRO A 139 -15.10 -5.75 -4.68
N THR A 140 -14.65 -4.66 -5.26
CA THR A 140 -13.43 -4.63 -6.05
C THR A 140 -12.25 -4.27 -5.17
N ARG A 141 -11.02 -4.48 -5.67
CA ARG A 141 -9.80 -4.35 -4.88
C ARG A 141 -9.61 -2.94 -4.30
N GLY A 142 -9.41 -2.88 -2.98
CA GLY A 142 -9.00 -1.71 -2.24
C GLY A 142 -10.16 -0.82 -1.77
N ILE A 143 -9.90 -0.13 -0.67
CA ILE A 143 -10.76 0.91 -0.12
C ILE A 143 -9.97 2.19 0.06
N GLY A 144 -10.64 3.33 0.14
CA GLY A 144 -10.06 4.61 0.48
C GLY A 144 -10.76 5.24 1.67
N LEU A 145 -10.06 5.39 2.80
CA LEU A 145 -10.57 6.10 3.97
C LEU A 145 -10.26 7.59 3.82
N ALA A 146 -11.26 8.46 4.05
CA ALA A 146 -11.06 9.90 4.09
C ALA A 146 -10.18 10.31 5.29
N GLU A 147 -9.41 11.39 5.15
CA GLU A 147 -8.44 11.87 6.14
C GLU A 147 -9.11 12.18 7.51
N ASP A 148 -10.37 12.58 7.50
CA ASP A 148 -11.17 12.82 8.70
C ASP A 148 -11.80 11.57 9.32
N GLY A 149 -11.73 10.43 8.62
CA GLY A 149 -12.33 9.17 9.05
C GLY A 149 -13.85 9.10 8.94
N LEU A 150 -14.51 10.13 8.40
CA LEU A 150 -15.97 10.20 8.32
C LEU A 150 -16.55 9.38 7.17
N PHE A 151 -15.76 9.17 6.12
CA PHE A 151 -16.19 8.45 4.92
C PHE A 151 -15.15 7.44 4.47
N THR A 152 -15.64 6.34 3.91
CA THR A 152 -14.84 5.34 3.19
C THR A 152 -15.38 5.20 1.78
N ALA A 153 -14.53 5.35 0.77
CA ALA A 153 -14.86 5.05 -0.60
C ALA A 153 -14.48 3.60 -0.91
N LEU A 154 -15.37 2.87 -1.54
CA LEU A 154 -15.13 1.51 -2.05
C LEU A 154 -15.81 1.32 -3.39
N ALA A 155 -15.32 0.41 -4.19
CA ALA A 155 -15.95 0.05 -5.43
C ALA A 155 -16.50 -1.37 -5.36
N GLU A 156 -17.68 -1.57 -5.96
CA GLU A 156 -18.43 -2.82 -5.98
C GLU A 156 -18.81 -3.17 -7.40
N ARG A 157 -18.98 -4.46 -7.67
CA ARG A 157 -19.43 -4.96 -9.00
C ARG A 157 -20.55 -5.98 -8.87
N LYS A 158 -21.40 -5.99 -9.88
CA LYS A 158 -22.41 -7.04 -10.12
C LYS A 158 -22.37 -7.40 -11.60
N GLY A 159 -21.76 -8.54 -11.91
CA GLY A 159 -21.43 -8.89 -13.30
C GLY A 159 -20.48 -7.86 -13.91
N THR A 160 -20.89 -7.23 -15.01
CA THR A 160 -20.14 -6.14 -15.68
C THR A 160 -20.42 -4.76 -15.09
N HIS A 161 -21.48 -4.61 -14.30
CA HIS A 161 -21.86 -3.32 -13.72
C HIS A 161 -21.03 -3.01 -12.48
N HIS A 162 -20.30 -1.91 -12.51
CA HIS A 162 -19.48 -1.39 -11.42
C HIS A 162 -20.04 -0.10 -10.86
N ARG A 163 -19.90 0.09 -9.54
CA ARG A 163 -20.26 1.35 -8.88
C ARG A 163 -19.23 1.76 -7.85
N LEU A 164 -19.02 3.06 -7.71
CA LEU A 164 -18.22 3.70 -6.67
C LEU A 164 -19.16 4.15 -5.55
N GLN A 165 -18.97 3.62 -4.37
CA GLN A 165 -19.75 3.93 -3.19
C GLN A 165 -18.95 4.82 -2.22
N LEU A 166 -19.63 5.78 -1.61
CA LEU A 166 -19.14 6.57 -0.49
C LEU A 166 -19.95 6.21 0.76
N VAL A 167 -19.34 5.48 1.66
CA VAL A 167 -19.97 5.02 2.91
C VAL A 167 -19.71 6.01 4.02
N ASN A 168 -20.77 6.47 4.67
CA ASN A 168 -20.70 7.26 5.90
C ASN A 168 -20.40 6.33 7.09
N MET A 169 -19.24 6.50 7.72
CA MET A 169 -18.73 5.59 8.76
C MET A 169 -19.54 5.62 10.06
N ALA A 170 -20.27 6.71 10.34
CA ALA A 170 -21.12 6.82 11.51
C ALA A 170 -22.50 6.20 11.28
N LYS A 171 -23.11 6.48 10.12
CA LYS A 171 -24.49 6.08 9.78
C LYS A 171 -24.57 4.70 9.11
N GLY A 172 -23.50 4.23 8.44
CA GLY A 172 -23.51 3.03 7.62
C GLY A 172 -24.28 3.18 6.30
N SER A 173 -24.74 4.39 5.95
CA SER A 173 -25.37 4.66 4.67
C SER A 173 -24.33 4.84 3.58
N ALA A 174 -24.65 4.39 2.37
CA ALA A 174 -23.80 4.55 1.20
C ALA A 174 -24.48 5.41 0.15
N GLU A 175 -23.70 6.25 -0.53
CA GLU A 175 -24.12 7.06 -1.68
C GLU A 175 -23.31 6.65 -2.89
N THR A 176 -23.98 6.46 -4.03
CA THR A 176 -23.32 6.09 -5.29
C THR A 176 -22.77 7.35 -5.98
N LEU A 177 -21.44 7.43 -6.11
CA LEU A 177 -20.76 8.55 -6.75
C LEU A 177 -20.60 8.37 -8.26
N ALA A 178 -20.50 7.13 -8.73
CA ALA A 178 -20.33 6.78 -10.13
C ALA A 178 -20.82 5.36 -10.40
N GLU A 179 -21.31 5.13 -11.61
CA GLU A 179 -21.67 3.81 -12.14
C GLU A 179 -21.12 3.65 -13.56
N ALA A 180 -20.75 2.43 -13.92
CA ALA A 180 -20.21 2.10 -15.25
C ALA A 180 -20.22 0.60 -15.51
N ASP A 181 -20.15 0.23 -16.78
CA ASP A 181 -19.87 -1.15 -17.19
C ASP A 181 -18.37 -1.45 -17.32
N ASP A 182 -17.53 -0.42 -17.21
CA ASP A 182 -16.08 -0.57 -17.10
C ASP A 182 -15.66 -0.76 -15.63
N GLU A 183 -14.56 -1.46 -15.42
CA GLU A 183 -14.01 -1.68 -14.08
C GLU A 183 -13.74 -0.35 -13.35
N ILE A 184 -14.39 -0.17 -12.19
CA ILE A 184 -14.09 0.88 -11.20
C ILE A 184 -13.26 0.27 -10.07
N ARG A 185 -12.12 0.91 -9.73
CA ARG A 185 -11.22 0.41 -8.68
C ARG A 185 -10.34 1.49 -8.06
N ALA A 186 -9.63 1.11 -6.97
CA ALA A 186 -8.62 1.91 -6.28
C ALA A 186 -9.09 3.33 -5.95
N PRO A 187 -10.20 3.51 -5.20
CA PRO A 187 -10.67 4.81 -4.78
C PRO A 187 -9.72 5.45 -3.77
N ILE A 188 -9.40 6.74 -3.94
CA ILE A 188 -8.52 7.51 -3.06
C ILE A 188 -9.21 8.83 -2.73
N PRO A 189 -9.84 8.98 -1.55
CA PRO A 189 -10.41 10.25 -1.12
C PRO A 189 -9.39 11.38 -1.16
N ARG A 190 -9.82 12.55 -1.63
CA ARG A 190 -8.97 13.73 -1.72
C ARG A 190 -8.74 14.31 -0.33
N PRO A 191 -7.50 14.51 0.12
CA PRO A 191 -7.24 15.19 1.38
C PRO A 191 -7.90 16.57 1.44
N LYS A 192 -8.53 16.89 2.57
CA LYS A 192 -9.16 18.21 2.83
C LYS A 192 -10.24 18.66 1.84
N ARG A 193 -10.72 17.79 0.96
CA ARG A 193 -11.71 18.11 -0.06
C ARG A 193 -12.72 16.97 -0.24
N ALA A 194 -13.96 17.28 -0.52
CA ALA A 194 -15.06 16.33 -0.70
C ALA A 194 -15.09 15.73 -2.11
N SER A 195 -14.07 14.97 -2.47
CA SER A 195 -14.01 14.25 -3.76
C SER A 195 -13.16 12.98 -3.65
N VAL A 196 -13.34 12.05 -4.58
CA VAL A 196 -12.64 10.77 -4.69
C VAL A 196 -11.98 10.67 -6.05
N LEU A 197 -10.67 10.40 -6.05
CA LEU A 197 -9.92 9.96 -7.22
C LEU A 197 -10.09 8.46 -7.36
N TYR A 198 -10.38 7.95 -8.56
CA TYR A 198 -10.51 6.53 -8.80
C TYR A 198 -10.06 6.15 -10.22
N ARG A 199 -9.87 4.86 -10.46
CA ARG A 199 -9.51 4.32 -11.77
C ARG A 199 -10.74 3.77 -12.49
N ARG A 200 -10.85 4.12 -13.78
CA ARG A 200 -11.84 3.56 -14.70
C ARG A 200 -11.30 3.61 -16.13
N ALA A 201 -11.53 2.58 -16.92
CA ALA A 201 -11.18 2.50 -18.36
C ALA A 201 -9.73 2.97 -18.66
N GLY A 202 -8.75 2.50 -17.86
CA GLY A 202 -7.35 2.85 -18.02
C GLY A 202 -6.98 4.28 -17.63
N GLY A 203 -7.95 5.14 -17.25
CA GLY A 203 -7.76 6.53 -16.87
C GLY A 203 -7.94 6.79 -15.37
N LEU A 204 -7.66 8.03 -14.96
CA LEU A 204 -8.02 8.57 -13.65
C LEU A 204 -9.28 9.43 -13.78
N TRP A 205 -10.17 9.28 -12.82
CA TRP A 205 -11.45 9.97 -12.73
C TRP A 205 -11.57 10.64 -11.38
N LEU A 206 -12.30 11.74 -11.33
CA LEU A 206 -12.62 12.46 -10.11
C LEU A 206 -14.13 12.59 -9.96
N ALA A 207 -14.66 12.15 -8.81
CA ALA A 207 -16.07 12.29 -8.44
C ALA A 207 -16.18 13.12 -7.15
N ASN A 208 -17.13 14.07 -7.09
CA ASN A 208 -17.46 14.77 -5.86
C ASN A 208 -18.33 13.91 -4.95
N TYR A 209 -18.30 14.16 -3.63
CA TYR A 209 -19.07 13.41 -2.63
C TYR A 209 -20.60 13.54 -2.82
N ASP A 210 -21.07 14.60 -3.49
CA ASP A 210 -22.48 14.79 -3.83
C ASP A 210 -22.92 14.07 -5.12
N GLY A 211 -22.00 13.33 -5.78
CA GLY A 211 -22.26 12.59 -7.02
C GLY A 211 -22.55 13.46 -8.26
N LYS A 212 -22.64 14.81 -8.13
CA LYS A 212 -23.06 15.70 -9.22
C LYS A 212 -21.97 15.94 -10.26
N GLN A 213 -20.71 15.80 -9.85
CA GLN A 213 -19.56 15.94 -10.74
C GLN A 213 -18.77 14.65 -10.75
N ASN A 214 -18.65 14.08 -11.95
CA ASN A 214 -17.85 12.90 -12.20
C ASN A 214 -17.25 13.01 -13.61
N TYR A 215 -15.92 13.11 -13.70
CA TYR A 215 -15.25 13.33 -14.97
C TYR A 215 -13.86 12.70 -15.03
N ARG A 216 -13.47 12.34 -16.26
CA ARG A 216 -12.14 11.84 -16.57
C ARG A 216 -11.14 12.99 -16.53
N LEU A 217 -10.00 12.78 -15.88
CA LEU A 217 -8.87 13.72 -15.90
C LEU A 217 -8.19 13.68 -17.27
N ARG A 218 -7.88 14.86 -17.80
CA ARG A 218 -7.10 15.00 -19.04
C ARG A 218 -5.63 15.01 -18.69
N LEU A 219 -5.01 13.86 -18.73
CA LEU A 219 -3.61 13.62 -18.40
C LEU A 219 -2.79 13.48 -19.69
N ALA A 220 -1.46 13.42 -19.53
CA ALA A 220 -0.56 13.16 -20.66
C ALA A 220 -0.91 11.85 -21.37
N ASP A 221 -0.64 11.79 -22.67
CA ASP A 221 -0.89 10.61 -23.51
C ASP A 221 -0.03 9.42 -23.07
N GLY A 222 -0.57 8.21 -23.32
CA GLY A 222 0.03 6.93 -22.98
C GLY A 222 -0.59 6.27 -21.77
N GLY A 223 0.11 5.28 -21.20
CA GLY A 223 -0.33 4.54 -20.03
C GLY A 223 -0.22 5.35 -18.75
N ILE A 224 -1.14 5.10 -17.81
CA ILE A 224 -1.17 5.76 -16.50
C ILE A 224 -0.88 4.74 -15.41
N GLY A 225 0.25 4.91 -14.74
CA GLY A 225 0.71 4.12 -13.60
C GLY A 225 0.09 4.55 -12.27
N PRO A 226 0.66 4.13 -11.12
CA PRO A 226 0.22 4.53 -9.80
C PRO A 226 0.05 6.04 -9.67
N ALA A 227 -0.96 6.45 -8.88
CA ALA A 227 -1.27 7.84 -8.58
C ALA A 227 -1.50 8.03 -7.09
N LEU A 228 -1.15 9.20 -6.57
CA LEU A 228 -1.33 9.58 -5.17
C LEU A 228 -1.58 11.09 -5.06
N TRP A 229 -2.27 11.50 -4.00
CA TRP A 229 -2.48 12.91 -3.71
C TRP A 229 -1.23 13.57 -3.12
N SER A 230 -1.04 14.85 -3.42
CA SER A 230 -0.15 15.72 -2.62
C SER A 230 -0.67 15.81 -1.17
N PRO A 231 0.18 16.16 -0.18
CA PRO A 231 -0.21 16.18 1.24
C PRO A 231 -1.46 17.00 1.56
N GLY A 232 -1.65 18.11 0.85
CA GLY A 232 -2.83 18.98 1.03
C GLY A 232 -3.98 18.70 0.06
N GLY A 233 -3.89 17.64 -0.77
CA GLY A 233 -4.92 17.35 -1.77
C GLY A 233 -5.01 18.35 -2.91
N ARG A 234 -4.01 19.24 -3.09
CA ARG A 234 -4.01 20.25 -4.15
C ARG A 234 -3.78 19.62 -5.52
N SER A 235 -2.87 18.68 -5.61
CA SER A 235 -2.46 18.04 -6.84
C SER A 235 -2.41 16.51 -6.72
N ILE A 236 -2.32 15.84 -7.85
CA ILE A 236 -2.16 14.40 -8.01
C ILE A 236 -0.80 14.17 -8.64
N PHE A 237 0.05 13.38 -7.98
CA PHE A 237 1.24 12.82 -8.59
C PHE A 237 0.91 11.48 -9.23
N TYR A 238 1.37 11.25 -10.46
CA TYR A 238 1.13 10.01 -11.16
C TYR A 238 2.31 9.63 -12.05
N LEU A 239 2.49 8.33 -12.32
CA LEU A 239 3.44 7.84 -13.31
C LEU A 239 2.78 7.85 -14.69
N SER A 240 3.48 8.42 -15.66
CA SER A 240 3.14 8.40 -17.08
C SER A 240 4.07 7.45 -17.82
N TYR A 241 3.48 6.58 -18.64
CA TYR A 241 4.16 5.59 -19.47
C TYR A 241 3.97 5.97 -20.94
N PRO A 242 4.93 6.66 -21.58
CA PRO A 242 4.81 7.05 -22.97
C PRO A 242 4.59 5.85 -23.89
N GLU A 243 3.84 6.01 -24.97
CA GLU A 243 3.66 4.96 -26.00
C GLU A 243 4.95 4.64 -26.74
N ASP A 244 5.82 5.63 -26.94
CA ASP A 244 7.15 5.41 -27.52
C ASP A 244 8.07 4.74 -26.49
N PRO A 245 8.49 3.47 -26.70
CA PRO A 245 9.30 2.73 -25.75
C PRO A 245 10.73 3.29 -25.57
N ARG A 246 11.15 4.23 -26.42
CA ARG A 246 12.43 4.94 -26.28
C ARG A 246 12.36 6.08 -25.28
N LYS A 247 11.16 6.53 -24.90
CA LYS A 247 10.96 7.56 -23.90
C LYS A 247 10.93 6.94 -22.51
N LEU A 248 11.48 7.67 -21.53
CA LEU A 248 11.47 7.25 -20.15
C LEU A 248 10.08 7.44 -19.54
N HIS A 249 9.74 6.60 -18.56
CA HIS A 249 8.63 6.87 -17.67
C HIS A 249 8.84 8.22 -16.99
N ALA A 250 7.78 8.91 -16.66
CA ALA A 250 7.86 10.21 -16.01
C ALA A 250 6.94 10.26 -14.78
N LEU A 251 7.44 10.88 -13.71
CA LEU A 251 6.61 11.39 -12.64
C LEU A 251 6.02 12.72 -13.09
N ARG A 252 4.70 12.84 -13.01
CA ARG A 252 3.96 14.06 -13.38
C ARG A 252 3.09 14.54 -12.23
N GLU A 253 2.78 15.81 -12.25
CA GLU A 253 1.87 16.47 -11.30
C GLU A 253 0.70 17.08 -12.05
N PHE A 254 -0.51 16.68 -11.70
CA PHE A 254 -1.74 17.23 -12.23
C PHE A 254 -2.49 18.01 -11.14
N VAL A 255 -2.87 19.25 -11.43
CA VAL A 255 -3.66 20.12 -10.55
C VAL A 255 -5.11 20.13 -11.02
N PRO A 256 -6.06 19.46 -10.35
CA PRO A 256 -7.44 19.35 -10.82
C PRO A 256 -8.15 20.71 -10.97
N ASP A 257 -7.85 21.67 -10.10
CA ASP A 257 -8.52 22.97 -10.06
C ASP A 257 -8.12 23.86 -11.25
N SER A 258 -6.85 23.86 -11.69
CA SER A 258 -6.36 24.58 -12.88
C SER A 258 -6.31 23.72 -14.14
N LYS A 259 -6.44 22.40 -14.01
CA LYS A 259 -6.26 21.39 -15.08
C LYS A 259 -4.85 21.39 -15.70
N GLU A 260 -3.87 21.90 -14.98
CA GLU A 260 -2.47 21.87 -15.40
C GLU A 260 -1.86 20.49 -15.15
N ASP A 261 -1.14 19.98 -16.15
CA ASP A 261 -0.40 18.73 -16.11
C ASP A 261 1.07 18.98 -16.45
N THR A 262 1.94 18.85 -15.47
CA THR A 262 3.38 19.19 -15.61
C THR A 262 4.27 17.99 -15.32
N ALA A 263 5.38 17.84 -16.06
CA ALA A 263 6.39 16.85 -15.78
C ALA A 263 7.23 17.28 -14.56
N VAL A 264 7.26 16.43 -13.53
CA VAL A 264 8.15 16.62 -12.37
C VAL A 264 9.56 16.18 -12.71
N ALA A 265 9.73 14.93 -13.17
CA ALA A 265 11.00 14.37 -13.60
C ALA A 265 10.79 13.12 -14.46
N ASN A 266 11.78 12.79 -15.30
CA ASN A 266 11.89 11.46 -15.87
C ASN A 266 12.37 10.49 -14.80
N THR A 267 12.00 9.20 -14.93
CA THR A 267 12.33 8.17 -13.97
C THR A 267 12.97 6.94 -14.65
N SER A 268 13.78 6.21 -13.89
CA SER A 268 14.37 4.94 -14.33
C SER A 268 13.32 3.82 -14.31
N GLN A 269 12.33 3.94 -15.22
CA GLN A 269 11.24 2.96 -15.41
C GLN A 269 10.44 2.67 -14.12
N PHE A 270 10.07 3.69 -13.36
CA PHE A 270 9.25 3.50 -12.17
C PHE A 270 7.90 2.87 -12.53
N VAL A 271 7.50 1.89 -11.71
CA VAL A 271 6.18 1.22 -11.76
C VAL A 271 5.44 1.33 -10.43
N GLY A 272 6.12 1.76 -9.37
CA GLY A 272 5.55 2.09 -8.06
C GLY A 272 6.10 3.42 -7.58
N ILE A 273 5.31 4.19 -6.82
CA ILE A 273 5.74 5.45 -6.21
C ILE A 273 5.14 5.62 -4.81
N GLY A 274 5.94 6.21 -3.92
CA GLY A 274 5.53 6.78 -2.64
C GLY A 274 6.16 8.15 -2.48
N ARG A 275 5.54 9.04 -1.72
CA ARG A 275 6.09 10.37 -1.41
C ARG A 275 6.43 10.48 0.07
N ASN A 276 7.39 11.33 0.40
CA ASN A 276 7.61 11.77 1.76
C ASN A 276 6.52 12.76 2.24
N ALA A 277 6.64 13.26 3.46
CA ALA A 277 5.60 14.06 4.12
C ALA A 277 5.20 15.31 3.35
N ASP A 278 6.14 16.01 2.69
CA ASP A 278 5.94 17.27 1.97
C ASP A 278 5.97 17.13 0.43
N ALA A 279 6.19 15.92 -0.08
CA ALA A 279 6.36 15.63 -1.50
C ALA A 279 7.60 16.30 -2.16
N SER A 280 8.64 16.56 -1.39
CA SER A 280 9.95 16.98 -1.87
C SER A 280 10.80 15.83 -2.41
N VAL A 281 10.55 14.61 -1.89
CA VAL A 281 11.23 13.38 -2.27
C VAL A 281 10.21 12.27 -2.54
N PHE A 282 10.47 11.50 -3.59
CA PHE A 282 9.68 10.32 -3.95
C PHE A 282 10.53 9.06 -3.88
N ALA A 283 9.96 7.98 -3.39
CA ALA A 283 10.54 6.66 -3.54
C ALA A 283 9.87 5.96 -4.73
N GLY A 284 10.66 5.36 -5.60
CA GLY A 284 10.17 4.62 -6.76
C GLY A 284 10.70 3.21 -6.79
N SER A 285 9.95 2.30 -7.39
CA SER A 285 10.41 0.95 -7.74
C SER A 285 10.57 0.82 -9.23
N SER A 286 11.75 0.40 -9.70
CA SER A 286 12.03 0.18 -11.12
C SER A 286 11.34 -1.09 -11.61
N GLY A 287 10.69 -1.03 -12.77
CA GLY A 287 10.16 -2.17 -13.49
C GLY A 287 11.21 -2.91 -14.32
N SER A 288 12.43 -2.40 -14.40
CA SER A 288 13.53 -2.99 -15.17
C SER A 288 14.07 -4.25 -14.52
N LYS A 289 14.04 -5.36 -15.24
CA LYS A 289 14.68 -6.63 -14.78
C LYS A 289 16.19 -6.51 -14.64
N ALA A 290 16.83 -5.66 -15.45
CA ALA A 290 18.27 -5.44 -15.41
C ALA A 290 18.71 -4.54 -14.24
N SER A 291 17.78 -3.73 -13.71
CA SER A 291 18.04 -2.76 -12.66
C SER A 291 16.87 -2.72 -11.68
N PRO A 292 16.65 -3.82 -10.90
CA PRO A 292 15.47 -3.97 -10.05
C PRO A 292 15.65 -3.20 -8.73
N TYR A 293 15.75 -1.87 -8.81
CA TYR A 293 16.07 -1.03 -7.67
C TYR A 293 14.85 -0.33 -7.07
N VAL A 294 14.93 -0.10 -5.77
CA VAL A 294 14.22 0.98 -5.08
C VAL A 294 15.09 2.22 -5.14
N LEU A 295 14.53 3.33 -5.63
CA LEU A 295 15.26 4.58 -5.83
C LEU A 295 14.56 5.73 -5.09
N LEU A 296 15.32 6.75 -4.68
CA LEU A 296 14.80 8.05 -4.30
C LEU A 296 14.88 8.99 -5.50
N LEU A 297 13.83 9.76 -5.73
CA LEU A 297 13.81 10.87 -6.67
C LEU A 297 13.70 12.17 -5.89
N VAL A 298 14.77 13.00 -5.88
CA VAL A 298 14.78 14.31 -5.24
C VAL A 298 14.21 15.34 -6.22
N ARG A 299 13.03 15.89 -5.89
CA ARG A 299 12.24 16.75 -6.78
C ARG A 299 13.00 18.01 -7.23
N ALA A 300 13.64 18.71 -6.29
CA ALA A 300 14.30 19.99 -6.55
C ALA A 300 15.39 19.90 -7.61
N VAL A 301 16.19 18.83 -7.56
CA VAL A 301 17.33 18.61 -8.48
C VAL A 301 17.03 17.59 -9.57
N LYS A 302 15.83 16.98 -9.56
CA LYS A 302 15.38 15.94 -10.52
C LYS A 302 16.38 14.77 -10.62
N ARG A 303 17.01 14.40 -9.51
CA ARG A 303 18.05 13.38 -9.44
C ARG A 303 17.53 12.13 -8.73
N GLU A 304 17.90 10.97 -9.25
CA GLU A 304 17.65 9.68 -8.61
C GLU A 304 18.88 9.20 -7.83
N LEU A 305 18.62 8.57 -6.69
CA LEU A 305 19.60 7.90 -5.85
C LEU A 305 19.15 6.46 -5.64
N THR A 306 20.02 5.50 -5.91
CA THR A 306 19.75 4.07 -5.71
C THR A 306 19.82 3.73 -4.23
N LEU A 307 18.76 3.12 -3.69
CA LEU A 307 18.71 2.67 -2.30
C LEU A 307 19.14 1.22 -2.15
N CYS A 308 18.46 0.31 -2.85
CA CYS A 308 18.71 -1.11 -2.78
C CYS A 308 18.04 -1.85 -3.94
N GLU A 309 18.42 -3.11 -4.16
CA GLU A 309 17.69 -4.00 -5.05
C GLU A 309 16.41 -4.49 -4.36
N HIS A 310 15.25 -4.40 -5.01
CA HIS A 310 14.03 -5.01 -4.49
C HIS A 310 13.94 -6.51 -4.81
N ARG A 311 14.51 -6.99 -5.92
CA ARG A 311 14.48 -8.39 -6.36
C ARG A 311 13.09 -9.05 -6.30
N ALA A 312 12.03 -8.27 -6.44
CA ALA A 312 10.68 -8.80 -6.48
C ALA A 312 10.42 -9.48 -7.82
N SER A 313 9.72 -10.61 -7.80
CA SER A 313 9.30 -11.31 -9.02
C SER A 313 8.36 -10.47 -9.87
N ASP A 314 7.49 -9.69 -9.23
CA ASP A 314 6.65 -8.65 -9.82
C ASP A 314 7.01 -7.29 -9.22
N PRO A 315 7.62 -6.36 -9.98
CA PRO A 315 7.96 -5.03 -9.50
C PRO A 315 6.76 -4.19 -8.99
N SER A 316 5.53 -4.53 -9.40
CA SER A 316 4.32 -3.82 -8.97
C SER A 316 3.99 -4.07 -7.49
N MET A 317 4.44 -5.18 -6.90
CA MET A 317 4.24 -5.48 -5.48
C MET A 317 5.12 -4.63 -4.55
N VAL A 318 6.18 -4.03 -5.07
CA VAL A 318 7.17 -3.30 -4.26
C VAL A 318 6.53 -2.12 -3.54
N SER A 319 5.69 -1.34 -4.23
CA SER A 319 4.84 -0.26 -3.66
C SER A 319 5.52 0.51 -2.52
N PRO A 320 6.57 1.30 -2.76
CA PRO A 320 7.34 1.93 -1.70
C PRO A 320 6.52 2.98 -0.94
N VAL A 321 6.66 3.01 0.38
CA VAL A 321 5.95 3.92 1.30
C VAL A 321 6.96 4.55 2.26
N PHE A 322 6.94 5.88 2.39
CA PHE A 322 7.73 6.57 3.41
C PHE A 322 7.15 6.40 4.81
N ALA A 323 8.02 6.35 5.81
CA ALA A 323 7.63 6.64 7.17
C ALA A 323 7.10 8.09 7.29
N PRO A 324 6.17 8.38 8.21
CA PRO A 324 5.66 9.74 8.42
C PRO A 324 6.74 10.79 8.74
N ASN A 325 7.86 10.37 9.37
CA ASN A 325 9.03 11.20 9.66
C ASN A 325 10.03 11.29 8.50
N SER A 326 9.72 10.71 7.34
CA SER A 326 10.56 10.68 6.14
C SER A 326 11.94 9.98 6.28
N GLN A 327 12.21 9.31 7.41
CA GLN A 327 13.52 8.71 7.70
C GLN A 327 13.71 7.29 7.15
N HIS A 328 12.61 6.61 6.79
CA HIS A 328 12.64 5.24 6.26
C HIS A 328 11.71 5.11 5.07
N VAL A 329 12.08 4.24 4.15
CA VAL A 329 11.22 3.72 3.08
C VAL A 329 10.94 2.25 3.37
N TYR A 330 9.67 1.88 3.34
CA TYR A 330 9.17 0.50 3.45
C TYR A 330 8.69 0.02 2.08
N PHE A 331 8.91 -1.25 1.78
CA PHE A 331 8.52 -1.82 0.49
C PHE A 331 8.26 -3.32 0.59
N GLY A 332 7.49 -3.86 -0.37
CA GLY A 332 7.24 -5.29 -0.50
C GLY A 332 8.25 -5.98 -1.38
N SER A 333 8.58 -7.24 -1.09
CA SER A 333 9.34 -8.12 -2.00
C SER A 333 9.17 -9.58 -1.60
N ASP A 334 9.24 -10.47 -2.58
CA ASP A 334 9.26 -11.92 -2.40
C ASP A 334 10.67 -12.53 -2.55
N ARG A 335 11.71 -11.71 -2.46
CA ARG A 335 13.13 -12.07 -2.65
C ARG A 335 13.64 -13.20 -1.76
N HIS A 336 12.98 -13.50 -0.64
CA HIS A 336 13.34 -14.55 0.30
C HIS A 336 12.28 -15.66 0.46
N GLY A 337 11.26 -15.66 -0.39
CA GLY A 337 10.16 -16.63 -0.33
C GLY A 337 8.81 -16.01 -0.70
N LYS A 338 7.84 -16.03 0.23
CA LYS A 338 6.56 -15.33 0.01
C LYS A 338 6.75 -13.81 0.15
N PRO A 339 5.80 -13.00 -0.38
CA PRO A 339 5.80 -11.55 -0.21
C PRO A 339 5.99 -11.15 1.26
N ALA A 340 7.01 -10.35 1.52
CA ALA A 340 7.38 -9.86 2.84
C ALA A 340 7.66 -8.36 2.80
N ILE A 341 7.65 -7.71 3.97
CA ILE A 341 7.89 -6.28 4.12
C ILE A 341 9.36 -6.04 4.46
N TYR A 342 9.96 -5.04 3.81
CA TYR A 342 11.33 -4.60 3.99
C TYR A 342 11.38 -3.11 4.32
N SER A 343 12.47 -2.67 4.93
CA SER A 343 12.74 -1.26 5.17
C SER A 343 14.20 -0.90 4.90
N ILE A 344 14.42 0.36 4.53
CA ILE A 344 15.72 0.97 4.38
C ILE A 344 15.70 2.38 4.96
N ALA A 345 16.75 2.76 5.70
CA ALA A 345 16.90 4.10 6.22
C ALA A 345 17.37 5.06 5.11
N VAL A 346 16.78 6.25 5.04
CA VAL A 346 17.06 7.26 4.02
C VAL A 346 17.43 8.63 4.61
N GLU A 347 17.45 8.77 5.95
CA GLU A 347 17.68 10.01 6.66
C GLU A 347 18.93 10.75 6.16
N LYS A 348 20.08 10.09 6.14
CA LYS A 348 21.34 10.70 5.69
C LYS A 348 21.36 11.13 4.21
N LEU A 349 20.54 10.49 3.37
CA LEU A 349 20.48 10.79 1.95
C LEU A 349 19.57 12.00 1.65
N VAL A 350 18.62 12.29 2.53
CA VAL A 350 17.69 13.42 2.39
C VAL A 350 18.32 14.69 3.01
N GLU A 351 18.99 14.60 4.14
CA GLU A 351 19.66 15.73 4.80
C GLU A 351 20.76 16.35 3.94
N GLU A 352 21.55 15.54 3.22
CA GLU A 352 22.61 16.04 2.31
C GLU A 352 22.08 16.82 1.10
N THR A 353 20.80 16.70 0.78
CA THR A 353 20.17 17.40 -0.35
C THR A 353 19.47 18.69 0.04
N GLU A 354 19.25 18.92 1.33
CA GLU A 354 18.65 20.15 1.89
C GLU A 354 19.70 21.19 2.31
N ALA A 355 21.00 20.88 2.25
CA ALA A 355 22.05 21.86 2.51
C ALA A 355 22.12 22.89 1.35
N PRO A 356 22.16 24.20 1.66
CA PRO A 356 22.06 25.31 0.70
C PRO A 356 23.23 25.38 -0.28
#